data_a69be5ef4bc49617652179f8e2fbab92
#
_entry.id   a69be5ef4bc49617652179f8e2fbab92
#
_cell.length_a   1.000
_cell.length_b   1.000
_cell.length_c   1.000
_cell.angle_alpha   90.00
_cell.angle_beta   90.00
_cell.angle_gamma   90.00
#
_symmetry.space_group_name_H-M   'P 1'
#
loop_
_entity.id
_entity.type
_entity.pdbx_description
1 polymer ?
#
loop_
_entity_poly.entity_id
_entity_poly.type
_entity_poly.pdbx_seq_one_letter_code
_entity_poly.pdbx_strand_id
1 'polypeptide(L)'
;WSEDFLVNYTTLVPRPETELLIYKVINFFKNKQINILDIGTGSGCILLSVLKELKFSRGVGVDISPKAIQIARLNSKNFNLHHRSIFKVMDIKEFNIGKYDLIVSNPPYIPSKDIKKLSRDIINYEPRVALDGGVDGLDLIKKVIYKSSKLLKRNGLFSLEIGYRQYQKVSILLRQQGFREMSKEYDCNRNVRCIISTKVGFI
;
A
#
# COMPACT_ATOMS: atom_id res chain seq x y z
N TRP A 1 6.92 11.42 7.91
CA TRP A 1 8.13 10.77 8.39
C TRP A 1 9.36 11.48 7.81
N SER A 2 10.22 12.00 8.66
CA SER A 2 11.43 12.74 8.24
C SER A 2 12.54 11.79 7.79
N GLU A 3 12.28 10.94 6.79
CA GLU A 3 13.24 10.00 6.28
C GLU A 3 13.56 10.28 4.81
N ASP A 4 14.84 10.27 4.48
CA ASP A 4 15.33 10.51 3.11
C ASP A 4 15.21 9.22 2.28
N PHE A 5 14.06 9.00 1.67
CA PHE A 5 13.86 7.91 0.72
C PHE A 5 14.47 8.26 -0.64
N LEU A 6 15.25 7.33 -1.16
CA LEU A 6 15.69 7.39 -2.55
C LEU A 6 14.49 7.13 -3.45
N VAL A 7 14.21 8.07 -4.35
CA VAL A 7 13.16 7.98 -5.35
C VAL A 7 13.72 8.43 -6.71
N ASN A 8 13.13 7.95 -7.79
CA ASN A 8 13.46 8.40 -9.14
C ASN A 8 12.22 8.27 -10.04
N TYR A 9 12.37 8.54 -11.33
CA TYR A 9 11.30 8.46 -12.33
C TYR A 9 10.64 7.07 -12.48
N THR A 10 11.08 6.05 -11.74
CA THR A 10 10.49 4.70 -11.77
C THR A 10 9.62 4.40 -10.56
N THR A 11 9.54 5.32 -9.60
CA THR A 11 8.76 5.16 -8.36
C THR A 11 7.88 6.38 -8.12
N LEU A 12 6.73 6.15 -7.50
CA LEU A 12 5.91 7.24 -6.97
C LEU A 12 6.69 8.00 -5.89
N VAL A 13 6.60 9.33 -5.90
CA VAL A 13 7.12 10.15 -4.79
C VAL A 13 6.17 9.96 -3.59
N PRO A 14 6.68 9.63 -2.38
CA PRO A 14 5.84 9.49 -1.20
C PRO A 14 4.95 10.71 -0.98
N ARG A 15 3.68 10.48 -0.64
CA ARG A 15 2.68 11.54 -0.43
C ARG A 15 2.41 11.72 1.06
N PRO A 16 2.09 12.95 1.51
CA PRO A 16 1.73 13.21 2.91
C PRO A 16 0.55 12.34 3.40
N GLU A 17 -0.40 12.04 2.52
CA GLU A 17 -1.56 11.20 2.83
C GLU A 17 -1.16 9.77 3.22
N THR A 18 -0.08 9.26 2.64
CA THR A 18 0.46 7.93 2.97
C THR A 18 0.98 7.86 4.41
N GLU A 19 1.40 8.99 5.00
CA GLU A 19 1.81 9.05 6.41
C GLU A 19 0.66 8.75 7.38
N LEU A 20 -0.57 9.11 7.02
CA LEU A 20 -1.76 8.79 7.81
C LEU A 20 -1.95 7.28 7.96
N LEU A 21 -1.73 6.56 6.85
CA LEU A 21 -1.78 5.10 6.81
C LEU A 21 -0.71 4.51 7.75
N ILE A 22 0.54 4.98 7.63
CA ILE A 22 1.69 4.50 8.41
C ILE A 22 1.45 4.73 9.90
N TYR A 23 1.05 5.94 10.29
CA TYR A 23 0.78 6.30 11.69
C TYR A 23 -0.24 5.37 12.36
N LYS A 24 -1.37 5.12 11.69
CA LYS A 24 -2.44 4.27 12.23
C LYS A 24 -2.01 2.82 12.39
N VAL A 25 -1.30 2.31 11.42
CA VAL A 25 -0.78 0.94 11.42
C VAL A 25 0.20 0.74 12.57
N ILE A 26 1.13 1.66 12.77
CA ILE A 26 2.12 1.60 13.84
C ILE A 26 1.44 1.60 15.21
N ASN A 27 0.47 2.50 15.43
CA ASN A 27 -0.24 2.58 16.70
C ASN A 27 -1.03 1.30 17.01
N PHE A 28 -1.62 0.66 15.99
CA PHE A 28 -2.37 -0.58 16.16
C PHE A 28 -1.47 -1.78 16.53
N PHE A 29 -0.25 -1.81 15.99
CA PHE A 29 0.69 -2.90 16.20
C PHE A 29 1.86 -2.57 17.14
N LYS A 30 1.76 -1.47 17.87
CA LYS A 30 2.81 -1.08 18.84
C LYS A 30 3.17 -2.24 19.75
N ASN A 31 4.47 -2.52 19.89
CA ASN A 31 5.03 -3.61 20.70
C ASN A 31 4.63 -5.04 20.25
N LYS A 32 4.13 -5.22 19.03
CA LYS A 32 3.83 -6.54 18.48
C LYS A 32 4.85 -6.94 17.42
N GLN A 33 5.13 -8.24 17.34
CA GLN A 33 5.87 -8.84 16.25
C GLN A 33 4.88 -9.31 15.20
N ILE A 34 4.99 -8.78 13.98
CA ILE A 34 4.04 -9.08 12.88
C ILE A 34 4.75 -9.36 11.56
N ASN A 35 4.04 -10.08 10.70
CA ASN A 35 4.41 -10.26 9.29
C ASN A 35 3.61 -9.28 8.42
N ILE A 36 4.30 -8.51 7.60
CA ILE A 36 3.74 -7.41 6.80
C ILE A 36 3.84 -7.75 5.32
N LEU A 37 2.79 -7.47 4.55
CA LEU A 37 2.82 -7.46 3.09
C LEU A 37 2.51 -6.05 2.59
N ASP A 38 3.38 -5.51 1.76
CA ASP A 38 3.19 -4.23 1.06
C ASP A 38 2.98 -4.50 -0.44
N ILE A 39 1.77 -4.24 -0.93
CA ILE A 39 1.37 -4.52 -2.31
C ILE A 39 1.48 -3.24 -3.14
N GLY A 40 2.27 -3.28 -4.21
CA GLY A 40 2.66 -2.10 -4.97
C GLY A 40 3.66 -1.27 -4.17
N THR A 41 4.71 -1.92 -3.67
CA THR A 41 5.63 -1.32 -2.67
C THR A 41 6.41 -0.10 -3.17
N GLY A 42 6.55 0.06 -4.50
CA GLY A 42 7.26 1.20 -5.09
C GLY A 42 8.68 1.34 -4.57
N SER A 43 8.99 2.48 -3.96
CA SER A 43 10.29 2.74 -3.30
C SER A 43 10.49 2.00 -1.98
N GLY A 44 9.49 1.25 -1.51
CA GLY A 44 9.50 0.59 -0.21
C GLY A 44 9.09 1.50 0.96
N CYS A 45 8.65 2.72 0.69
CA CYS A 45 8.47 3.75 1.73
C CYS A 45 7.50 3.31 2.83
N ILE A 46 6.36 2.69 2.52
CA ILE A 46 5.39 2.25 3.54
C ILE A 46 6.00 1.12 4.37
N LEU A 47 6.47 0.06 3.72
CA LEU A 47 7.01 -1.11 4.41
C LEU A 47 8.19 -0.74 5.30
N LEU A 48 9.15 0.02 4.80
CA LEU A 48 10.36 0.36 5.54
C LEU A 48 10.09 1.32 6.69
N SER A 49 9.20 2.30 6.53
CA SER A 49 8.77 3.17 7.63
C SER A 49 8.08 2.38 8.75
N VAL A 50 7.20 1.43 8.40
CA VAL A 50 6.55 0.57 9.40
C VAL A 50 7.57 -0.34 10.09
N LEU A 51 8.51 -0.95 9.35
CA LEU A 51 9.54 -1.80 9.94
C LEU A 51 10.53 -1.06 10.83
N LYS A 52 10.78 0.21 10.58
CA LYS A 52 11.65 1.05 11.42
C LYS A 52 11.06 1.20 12.82
N GLU A 53 9.76 1.42 12.92
CA GLU A 53 9.05 1.56 14.18
C GLU A 53 8.76 0.21 14.87
N LEU A 54 8.36 -0.80 14.09
CA LEU A 54 8.05 -2.14 14.59
C LEU A 54 9.30 -3.04 14.53
N LYS A 55 10.21 -2.85 15.47
CA LYS A 55 11.58 -3.40 15.46
C LYS A 55 11.68 -4.92 15.34
N PHE A 56 10.67 -5.66 15.80
CA PHE A 56 10.65 -7.13 15.77
C PHE A 56 9.90 -7.72 14.58
N SER A 57 9.31 -6.87 13.75
CA SER A 57 8.50 -7.26 12.61
C SER A 57 9.34 -7.50 11.36
N ARG A 58 8.78 -8.28 10.42
CA ARG A 58 9.35 -8.58 9.12
C ARG A 58 8.34 -8.29 8.03
N GLY A 59 8.81 -8.00 6.82
CA GLY A 59 7.91 -7.69 5.74
C GLY A 59 8.37 -8.14 4.38
N VAL A 60 7.38 -8.27 3.49
CA VAL A 60 7.56 -8.54 2.06
C VAL A 60 6.93 -7.40 1.29
N GLY A 61 7.68 -6.77 0.40
CA GLY A 61 7.19 -5.82 -0.58
C GLY A 61 7.10 -6.49 -1.95
N VAL A 62 5.97 -6.33 -2.64
CA VAL A 62 5.81 -6.81 -4.01
C VAL A 62 5.47 -5.67 -4.95
N ASP A 63 6.06 -5.67 -6.13
CA ASP A 63 5.78 -4.72 -7.19
C ASP A 63 5.99 -5.37 -8.55
N ILE A 64 5.25 -4.95 -9.56
CA ILE A 64 5.40 -5.43 -10.93
C ILE A 64 6.65 -4.84 -11.60
N SER A 65 7.14 -3.69 -11.13
CA SER A 65 8.27 -2.96 -11.68
C SER A 65 9.61 -3.45 -11.12
N PRO A 66 10.49 -4.07 -11.93
CA PRO A 66 11.83 -4.44 -11.48
C PRO A 66 12.65 -3.23 -11.01
N LYS A 67 12.46 -2.08 -11.64
CA LYS A 67 13.17 -0.84 -11.30
C LYS A 67 12.72 -0.30 -9.93
N ALA A 68 11.42 -0.33 -9.63
CA ALA A 68 10.91 0.04 -8.31
C ALA A 68 11.49 -0.88 -7.22
N ILE A 69 11.52 -2.18 -7.46
CA ILE A 69 12.12 -3.15 -6.52
C ILE A 69 13.62 -2.91 -6.29
N GLN A 70 14.36 -2.46 -7.31
CA GLN A 70 15.77 -2.06 -7.11
C GLN A 70 15.89 -0.88 -6.14
N ILE A 71 15.04 0.15 -6.29
CA ILE A 71 15.01 1.31 -5.39
C ILE A 71 14.63 0.88 -3.98
N ALA A 72 13.59 0.05 -3.83
CA ALA A 72 13.17 -0.47 -2.51
C ALA A 72 14.30 -1.23 -1.80
N ARG A 73 15.08 -2.03 -2.54
CA ARG A 73 16.24 -2.74 -1.98
C ARG A 73 17.37 -1.80 -1.57
N LEU A 74 17.62 -0.73 -2.33
CA LEU A 74 18.60 0.29 -1.96
C LEU A 74 18.16 1.02 -0.68
N ASN A 75 16.92 1.47 -0.60
CA ASN A 75 16.37 2.08 0.60
C ASN A 75 16.45 1.14 1.82
N SER A 76 16.13 -0.13 1.61
CA SER A 76 16.23 -1.14 2.67
C SER A 76 17.65 -1.29 3.21
N LYS A 77 18.66 -1.23 2.35
CA LYS A 77 20.09 -1.24 2.76
C LYS A 77 20.45 0.04 3.50
N ASN A 78 20.06 1.21 2.97
CA ASN A 78 20.35 2.52 3.58
C ASN A 78 19.79 2.63 5.01
N PHE A 79 18.61 2.04 5.25
CA PHE A 79 18.00 2.01 6.59
C PHE A 79 18.41 0.80 7.44
N ASN A 80 19.36 -0.05 6.98
CA ASN A 80 19.77 -1.28 7.69
C ASN A 80 18.61 -2.24 7.97
N LEU A 81 17.60 -2.29 7.08
CA LEU A 81 16.41 -3.14 7.22
C LEU A 81 16.42 -4.37 6.30
N HIS A 82 17.48 -4.57 5.50
CA HIS A 82 17.59 -5.65 4.51
C HIS A 82 17.48 -7.07 5.12
N HIS A 83 17.79 -7.24 6.39
CA HIS A 83 17.63 -8.49 7.12
C HIS A 83 16.19 -8.79 7.58
N ARG A 84 15.29 -7.78 7.52
CA ARG A 84 13.88 -7.88 7.93
C ARG A 84 12.89 -7.58 6.79
N SER A 85 13.36 -7.18 5.61
CA SER A 85 12.54 -6.88 4.45
C SER A 85 12.98 -7.68 3.21
N ILE A 86 12.02 -8.21 2.50
CA ILE A 86 12.21 -8.93 1.24
C ILE A 86 11.41 -8.24 0.15
N PHE A 87 12.04 -7.93 -0.98
CA PHE A 87 11.39 -7.29 -2.12
C PHE A 87 11.39 -8.21 -3.34
N LYS A 88 10.18 -8.45 -3.91
CA LYS A 88 9.96 -9.36 -5.04
C LYS A 88 9.32 -8.65 -6.22
N VAL A 89 9.88 -8.86 -7.41
CA VAL A 89 9.23 -8.48 -8.67
C VAL A 89 8.16 -9.51 -8.96
N MET A 90 6.88 -9.13 -8.86
CA MET A 90 5.78 -10.06 -9.09
C MET A 90 4.44 -9.33 -9.26
N ASP A 91 3.59 -9.79 -10.18
CA ASP A 91 2.19 -9.38 -10.20
C ASP A 91 1.48 -9.93 -8.96
N ILE A 92 0.73 -9.09 -8.28
CA ILE A 92 -0.03 -9.50 -7.08
C ILE A 92 -1.00 -10.65 -7.38
N LYS A 93 -1.47 -10.80 -8.61
CA LYS A 93 -2.32 -11.92 -9.00
C LYS A 93 -1.65 -13.28 -8.81
N GLU A 94 -0.34 -13.34 -8.98
CA GLU A 94 0.47 -14.57 -8.89
C GLU A 94 1.00 -14.81 -7.47
N PHE A 95 1.01 -13.78 -6.63
CA PHE A 95 1.55 -13.87 -5.28
C PHE A 95 0.60 -14.64 -4.35
N ASN A 96 1.01 -15.83 -3.91
CA ASN A 96 0.21 -16.73 -3.05
C ASN A 96 0.98 -17.24 -1.82
N ILE A 97 2.04 -16.53 -1.42
CA ILE A 97 2.96 -16.98 -0.38
C ILE A 97 2.64 -16.32 0.95
N GLY A 98 2.50 -17.12 2.00
CA GLY A 98 2.40 -16.66 3.37
C GLY A 98 1.00 -16.24 3.82
N LYS A 99 0.94 -15.87 5.11
CA LYS A 99 -0.20 -15.23 5.75
C LYS A 99 0.32 -14.07 6.58
N TYR A 100 -0.36 -12.94 6.51
CA TYR A 100 0.12 -11.67 7.05
C TYR A 100 -0.79 -11.14 8.14
N ASP A 101 -0.18 -10.52 9.14
CA ASP A 101 -0.90 -9.82 10.21
C ASP A 101 -1.38 -8.45 9.74
N LEU A 102 -0.56 -7.84 8.85
CA LEU A 102 -0.83 -6.57 8.21
C LEU A 102 -0.62 -6.68 6.70
N ILE A 103 -1.58 -6.18 5.95
CA ILE A 103 -1.40 -5.89 4.52
C ILE A 103 -1.62 -4.40 4.32
N VAL A 104 -0.70 -3.75 3.62
CA VAL A 104 -0.79 -2.34 3.22
C VAL A 104 -0.73 -2.22 1.71
N SER A 105 -1.37 -1.21 1.16
CA SER A 105 -1.25 -0.88 -0.26
C SER A 105 -1.62 0.56 -0.54
N ASN A 106 -0.81 1.22 -1.37
CA ASN A 106 -1.15 2.45 -2.06
C ASN A 106 -1.15 2.15 -3.57
N PRO A 107 -2.22 1.57 -4.12
CA PRO A 107 -2.28 1.18 -5.53
C PRO A 107 -2.58 2.39 -6.42
N PRO A 108 -2.22 2.36 -7.72
CA PRO A 108 -2.69 3.35 -8.68
C PRO A 108 -4.22 3.36 -8.71
N TYR A 109 -4.78 4.56 -8.56
CA TYR A 109 -6.22 4.77 -8.41
C TYR A 109 -6.80 5.86 -9.32
N ILE A 110 -5.99 6.48 -10.19
CA ILE A 110 -6.45 7.55 -11.07
C ILE A 110 -7.11 6.93 -12.31
N PRO A 111 -8.36 7.32 -12.65
CA PRO A 111 -8.96 6.86 -13.90
C PRO A 111 -8.10 7.25 -15.11
N SER A 112 -7.92 6.34 -16.08
CA SER A 112 -7.04 6.53 -17.24
C SER A 112 -7.32 7.83 -18.01
N LYS A 113 -8.60 8.24 -18.10
CA LYS A 113 -9.03 9.50 -18.74
C LYS A 113 -8.58 10.75 -18.01
N ASP A 114 -8.33 10.66 -16.69
CA ASP A 114 -8.00 11.81 -15.84
C ASP A 114 -6.48 11.99 -15.70
N ILE A 115 -5.65 11.05 -16.13
CA ILE A 115 -4.19 11.16 -16.09
C ILE A 115 -3.70 12.40 -16.84
N LYS A 116 -4.29 12.71 -17.98
CA LYS A 116 -3.94 13.90 -18.78
C LYS A 116 -4.24 15.23 -18.09
N LYS A 117 -5.02 15.22 -17.01
CA LYS A 117 -5.40 16.41 -16.22
C LYS A 117 -4.47 16.68 -15.05
N LEU A 118 -3.52 15.77 -14.78
CA LEU A 118 -2.53 15.94 -13.73
C LEU A 118 -1.56 17.07 -14.07
N SER A 119 -0.87 17.58 -13.06
CA SER A 119 0.17 18.57 -13.26
C SER A 119 1.30 18.00 -14.16
N ARG A 120 1.96 18.90 -14.88
CA ARG A 120 3.06 18.52 -15.78
C ARG A 120 4.19 17.78 -15.03
N ASP A 121 4.45 18.16 -13.79
CA ASP A 121 5.47 17.52 -12.98
C ASP A 121 5.13 16.04 -12.70
N ILE A 122 3.89 15.73 -12.36
CA ILE A 122 3.45 14.33 -12.16
C ILE A 122 3.55 13.56 -13.48
N ILE A 123 3.06 14.12 -14.59
CA ILE A 123 3.05 13.43 -15.90
C ILE A 123 4.47 13.15 -16.38
N ASN A 124 5.41 14.08 -16.17
CA ASN A 124 6.77 14.00 -16.71
C ASN A 124 7.72 13.16 -15.85
N TYR A 125 7.51 13.13 -14.53
CA TYR A 125 8.48 12.55 -13.59
C TYR A 125 8.00 11.31 -12.86
N GLU A 126 6.71 10.99 -12.89
CA GLU A 126 6.18 9.80 -12.24
C GLU A 126 5.74 8.73 -13.26
N PRO A 127 6.01 7.44 -13.00
CA PRO A 127 5.70 6.41 -13.96
C PRO A 127 4.19 6.21 -14.08
N ARG A 128 3.66 6.19 -15.29
CA ARG A 128 2.23 6.02 -15.55
C ARG A 128 1.65 4.78 -14.86
N VAL A 129 2.41 3.69 -14.77
CA VAL A 129 1.98 2.44 -14.09
C VAL A 129 1.69 2.63 -12.60
N ALA A 130 2.29 3.63 -11.96
CA ALA A 130 2.04 3.96 -10.56
C ALA A 130 0.84 4.91 -10.36
N LEU A 131 0.24 5.43 -11.44
CA LEU A 131 -0.85 6.38 -11.43
C LEU A 131 -2.16 5.79 -11.97
N ASP A 132 -2.06 5.02 -13.07
CA ASP A 132 -3.20 4.55 -13.87
C ASP A 132 -3.93 3.38 -13.20
N GLY A 133 -5.08 3.66 -12.61
CA GLY A 133 -5.95 2.65 -11.98
C GLY A 133 -6.96 2.01 -12.95
N GLY A 134 -6.86 2.24 -14.26
CA GLY A 134 -7.79 1.72 -15.26
C GLY A 134 -8.99 2.61 -15.53
N VAL A 135 -10.02 2.07 -16.15
CA VAL A 135 -11.17 2.83 -16.67
C VAL A 135 -11.85 3.67 -15.59
N ASP A 136 -12.11 3.08 -14.43
CA ASP A 136 -12.78 3.72 -13.28
C ASP A 136 -11.83 3.99 -12.10
N GLY A 137 -10.52 3.72 -12.27
CA GLY A 137 -9.51 3.87 -11.23
C GLY A 137 -9.54 2.76 -10.17
N LEU A 138 -10.30 1.68 -10.39
CA LEU A 138 -10.50 0.62 -9.41
C LEU A 138 -9.90 -0.73 -9.83
N ASP A 139 -9.30 -0.84 -11.00
CA ASP A 139 -8.87 -2.14 -11.54
C ASP A 139 -7.85 -2.85 -10.65
N LEU A 140 -6.83 -2.11 -10.19
CA LEU A 140 -5.85 -2.68 -9.27
C LEU A 140 -6.39 -2.78 -7.84
N ILE A 141 -7.19 -1.81 -7.40
CA ILE A 141 -7.85 -1.86 -6.09
C ILE A 141 -8.66 -3.15 -5.91
N LYS A 142 -9.47 -3.55 -6.90
CA LYS A 142 -10.23 -4.80 -6.89
C LYS A 142 -9.33 -6.02 -6.70
N LYS A 143 -8.19 -6.07 -7.43
CA LYS A 143 -7.21 -7.17 -7.33
C LYS A 143 -6.55 -7.21 -5.96
N VAL A 144 -6.14 -6.04 -5.45
CA VAL A 144 -5.51 -5.90 -4.13
C VAL A 144 -6.48 -6.36 -3.03
N ILE A 145 -7.74 -5.90 -3.03
CA ILE A 145 -8.75 -6.32 -2.06
C ILE A 145 -8.96 -7.84 -2.09
N TYR A 146 -9.14 -8.41 -3.29
CA TYR A 146 -9.31 -9.86 -3.46
C TYR A 146 -8.10 -10.64 -2.90
N LYS A 147 -6.89 -10.27 -3.27
CA LYS A 147 -5.68 -10.94 -2.75
C LYS A 147 -5.48 -10.76 -1.26
N SER A 148 -5.74 -9.56 -0.75
CA SER A 148 -5.69 -9.31 0.68
C SER A 148 -6.67 -10.20 1.45
N SER A 149 -7.87 -10.44 0.92
CA SER A 149 -8.83 -11.37 1.55
C SER A 149 -8.32 -12.81 1.65
N LYS A 150 -7.41 -13.23 0.77
CA LYS A 150 -6.81 -14.58 0.78
C LYS A 150 -5.56 -14.67 1.65
N LEU A 151 -4.77 -13.60 1.73
CA LEU A 151 -3.45 -13.59 2.37
C LEU A 151 -3.48 -13.03 3.80
N LEU A 152 -4.49 -12.26 4.16
CA LEU A 152 -4.62 -11.72 5.51
C LEU A 152 -5.05 -12.81 6.51
N LYS A 153 -4.41 -12.85 7.66
CA LYS A 153 -4.82 -13.68 8.79
C LYS A 153 -6.20 -13.24 9.31
N ARG A 154 -6.89 -14.12 10.02
CA ARG A 154 -8.07 -13.76 10.81
C ARG A 154 -7.69 -12.67 11.83
N ASN A 155 -8.49 -11.63 11.96
CA ASN A 155 -8.22 -10.43 12.76
C ASN A 155 -6.97 -9.64 12.34
N GLY A 156 -6.37 -9.94 11.17
CA GLY A 156 -5.34 -9.13 10.58
C GLY A 156 -5.90 -7.78 10.10
N LEU A 157 -5.00 -6.82 9.91
CA LEU A 157 -5.34 -5.47 9.46
C LEU A 157 -5.00 -5.30 7.98
N PHE A 158 -5.93 -4.74 7.22
CA PHE A 158 -5.73 -4.30 5.85
C PHE A 158 -5.90 -2.79 5.77
N SER A 159 -4.85 -2.09 5.36
CA SER A 159 -4.84 -0.65 5.18
C SER A 159 -4.64 -0.30 3.71
N LEU A 160 -5.59 0.43 3.14
CA LEU A 160 -5.68 0.71 1.71
C LEU A 160 -5.82 2.22 1.47
N GLU A 161 -4.87 2.81 0.74
CA GLU A 161 -5.01 4.16 0.21
C GLU A 161 -5.94 4.16 -1.00
N ILE A 162 -6.78 5.20 -1.14
CA ILE A 162 -7.77 5.34 -2.20
C ILE A 162 -7.78 6.74 -2.78
N GLY A 163 -8.28 6.86 -3.99
CA GLY A 163 -8.48 8.13 -4.67
C GLY A 163 -9.70 8.90 -4.18
N TYR A 164 -9.70 10.19 -4.53
CA TYR A 164 -10.82 11.10 -4.31
C TYR A 164 -12.14 10.49 -4.83
N ARG A 165 -13.20 10.54 -4.02
CA ARG A 165 -14.55 10.02 -4.33
C ARG A 165 -14.67 8.50 -4.52
N GLN A 166 -13.64 7.71 -4.21
CA GLN A 166 -13.71 6.25 -4.38
C GLN A 166 -14.27 5.52 -3.14
N TYR A 167 -14.37 6.18 -1.99
CA TYR A 167 -14.71 5.57 -0.71
C TYR A 167 -15.95 4.66 -0.77
N GLN A 168 -17.08 5.13 -1.29
CA GLN A 168 -18.32 4.34 -1.30
C GLN A 168 -18.17 3.04 -2.08
N LYS A 169 -17.57 3.11 -3.29
CA LYS A 169 -17.33 1.94 -4.14
C LYS A 169 -16.37 0.96 -3.49
N VAL A 170 -15.27 1.46 -2.92
CA VAL A 170 -14.26 0.63 -2.28
C VAL A 170 -14.79 -0.03 -1.00
N SER A 171 -15.59 0.69 -0.20
CA SER A 171 -16.23 0.13 1.00
C SER A 171 -17.19 -1.02 0.66
N ILE A 172 -17.92 -0.95 -0.47
CA ILE A 172 -18.74 -2.07 -0.97
C ILE A 172 -17.86 -3.26 -1.34
N LEU A 173 -16.78 -3.04 -2.11
CA LEU A 173 -15.85 -4.10 -2.52
C LEU A 173 -15.20 -4.79 -1.31
N LEU A 174 -14.80 -4.04 -0.30
CA LEU A 174 -14.24 -4.58 0.95
C LEU A 174 -15.25 -5.50 1.65
N ARG A 175 -16.49 -5.05 1.83
CA ARG A 175 -17.56 -5.87 2.45
C ARG A 175 -17.83 -7.15 1.69
N GLN A 176 -17.88 -7.10 0.36
CA GLN A 176 -18.06 -8.28 -0.50
C GLN A 176 -16.94 -9.32 -0.36
N GLN A 177 -15.74 -8.89 0.06
CA GLN A 177 -14.59 -9.78 0.31
C GLN A 177 -14.40 -10.16 1.79
N GLY A 178 -15.42 -9.90 2.63
CA GLY A 178 -15.41 -10.29 4.04
C GLY A 178 -14.57 -9.38 4.94
N PHE A 179 -14.37 -8.13 4.54
CA PHE A 179 -13.75 -7.12 5.38
C PHE A 179 -14.79 -6.30 6.14
N ARG A 180 -14.48 -5.96 7.39
CA ARG A 180 -15.20 -4.99 8.21
C ARG A 180 -14.32 -3.75 8.36
N GLU A 181 -14.84 -2.60 7.98
CA GLU A 181 -14.19 -1.30 8.20
C GLU A 181 -14.03 -1.04 9.71
N MET A 182 -12.86 -0.59 10.11
CA MET A 182 -12.53 -0.20 11.48
C MET A 182 -12.39 1.32 11.60
N SER A 183 -11.70 1.95 10.66
CA SER A 183 -11.58 3.41 10.58
C SER A 183 -11.32 3.84 9.14
N LYS A 184 -11.48 5.14 8.93
CA LYS A 184 -11.09 5.84 7.70
C LYS A 184 -10.38 7.12 8.07
N GLU A 185 -9.37 7.46 7.26
CA GLU A 185 -8.55 8.64 7.49
C GLU A 185 -8.77 9.65 6.36
N TYR A 186 -8.69 10.91 6.72
CA TYR A 186 -9.05 12.02 5.85
C TYR A 186 -7.83 12.89 5.53
N ASP A 187 -7.76 13.41 4.31
CA ASP A 187 -6.82 14.48 3.97
C ASP A 187 -7.26 15.83 4.58
N CYS A 188 -6.45 16.87 4.38
CA CYS A 188 -6.73 18.24 4.84
C CYS A 188 -8.02 18.81 4.24
N ASN A 189 -8.49 18.29 3.10
CA ASN A 189 -9.74 18.69 2.44
C ASN A 189 -10.93 17.83 2.88
N ARG A 190 -10.79 17.03 3.93
CA ARG A 190 -11.81 16.10 4.47
C ARG A 190 -12.26 15.02 3.49
N ASN A 191 -11.43 14.66 2.51
CA ASN A 191 -11.68 13.49 1.68
C ASN A 191 -11.12 12.24 2.33
N VAL A 192 -11.85 11.13 2.27
CA VAL A 192 -11.34 9.83 2.71
C VAL A 192 -10.19 9.40 1.79
N ARG A 193 -9.01 9.18 2.38
CA ARG A 193 -7.79 8.79 1.66
C ARG A 193 -7.28 7.41 2.04
N CYS A 194 -7.62 6.95 3.23
CA CYS A 194 -7.24 5.62 3.68
C CYS A 194 -8.42 4.92 4.35
N ILE A 195 -8.59 3.63 4.06
CA ILE A 195 -9.54 2.76 4.73
C ILE A 195 -8.77 1.68 5.47
N ILE A 196 -9.05 1.54 6.77
CA ILE A 196 -8.50 0.50 7.60
C ILE A 196 -9.60 -0.50 7.90
N SER A 197 -9.35 -1.75 7.59
CA SER A 197 -10.32 -2.83 7.73
C SER A 197 -9.69 -4.08 8.33
N THR A 198 -10.50 -4.92 8.94
CA THR A 198 -10.09 -6.23 9.45
C THR A 198 -10.85 -7.34 8.75
N LYS A 199 -10.22 -8.49 8.62
CA LYS A 199 -10.88 -9.68 8.07
C LYS A 199 -11.78 -10.30 9.12
N VAL A 200 -13.08 -10.32 8.86
CA VAL A 200 -14.05 -11.05 9.69
C VAL A 200 -14.06 -12.50 9.20
N GLY A 201 -13.87 -13.47 10.11
CA GLY A 201 -14.10 -14.86 9.75
C GLY A 201 -15.55 -15.02 9.28
N PHE A 202 -15.80 -15.76 8.22
CA PHE A 202 -17.14 -16.24 7.94
C PHE A 202 -17.57 -17.06 9.17
N ILE A 203 -18.70 -16.66 9.76
CA ILE A 203 -19.37 -17.40 10.85
C ILE A 203 -19.95 -18.66 10.23
#